data_b8634b36ea1441f29a2da9876e7d8cf1
#
_entry.id   b8634b36ea1441f29a2da9876e7d8cf1
#
_cell.length_a   1.000
_cell.length_b   1.000
_cell.length_c   1.000
_cell.angle_alpha   90.00
_cell.angle_beta   90.00
_cell.angle_gamma   90.00
#
_symmetry.space_group_name_H-M   'P 1'
#
loop_
_entity.id
_entity.type
_entity.pdbx_description
1 polymer ?
#
loop_
_entity_poly.entity_id
_entity_poly.type
_entity_poly.pdbx_seq_one_letter_code
_entity_poly.pdbx_strand_id
1 'polypeptide(L)'
;MNNRYLKILILLSFLVLSFGILAEDQEEIMRVTRQELKELKINDKSIEKTFEGIKMQGIDFSKSKKPFEEAVQLDSKNYLAMFYIGTYERAFNKDTKKAIEYYQKAINLNPKNPRPYNNLAIAYGYLGDTKKSDETIKQIISLFPEYPEGYYQWALKLLDNKKYSESTEYMKRAIEKYNKIKKIDYWYITQDMKKSFIVDAQKIIINNYVKQEKLAEAIEFFKDSYINMKQDNSSVVDELLRLLYYKNQELYETKNSKLYKENFDKLKSIEFLGLLMETNDNLKGKNKGK
;
A
#
# COMPACT_ATOMS: atom_id res chain seq x y z
N MET A 1 17.40 -14.31 -0.04
CA MET A 1 16.19 -13.48 0.13
C MET A 1 15.81 -12.89 -1.21
N ASN A 2 14.63 -13.24 -1.70
CA ASN A 2 14.20 -12.87 -3.05
C ASN A 2 13.77 -11.39 -3.05
N ASN A 3 14.64 -10.56 -3.67
CA ASN A 3 14.61 -9.09 -3.71
C ASN A 3 13.36 -8.48 -4.42
N ARG A 4 12.35 -9.30 -4.72
CA ARG A 4 11.17 -8.89 -5.52
C ARG A 4 10.13 -8.13 -4.70
N TYR A 5 9.85 -8.58 -3.48
CA TYR A 5 8.87 -7.92 -2.58
C TYR A 5 9.44 -6.65 -1.95
N LEU A 6 10.74 -6.65 -1.66
CA LEU A 6 11.44 -5.45 -1.21
C LEU A 6 11.42 -4.36 -2.31
N LYS A 7 11.53 -4.76 -3.60
CA LYS A 7 11.37 -3.84 -4.74
C LYS A 7 9.95 -3.31 -4.88
N ILE A 8 8.92 -4.10 -4.54
CA ILE A 8 7.52 -3.66 -4.54
C ILE A 8 7.28 -2.65 -3.42
N LEU A 9 7.81 -2.88 -2.22
CA LEU A 9 7.76 -1.90 -1.12
C LEU A 9 8.50 -0.60 -1.45
N ILE A 10 9.62 -0.68 -2.20
CA ILE A 10 10.34 0.49 -2.70
C ILE A 10 9.50 1.24 -3.74
N LEU A 11 8.93 0.52 -4.70
CA LEU A 11 8.03 1.10 -5.71
C LEU A 11 6.81 1.76 -5.04
N LEU A 12 6.19 1.12 -4.06
CA LEU A 12 5.05 1.67 -3.34
C LEU A 12 5.41 2.92 -2.52
N SER A 13 6.61 2.96 -1.90
CA SER A 13 7.05 4.18 -1.20
C SER A 13 7.46 5.32 -2.15
N PHE A 14 7.80 5.02 -3.41
CA PHE A 14 8.05 5.99 -4.48
C PHE A 14 6.81 6.31 -5.31
N LEU A 15 5.87 5.35 -5.48
CA LEU A 15 4.62 5.53 -6.22
C LEU A 15 3.68 6.56 -5.57
N VAL A 16 3.79 6.77 -4.27
CA VAL A 16 3.12 7.88 -3.56
C VAL A 16 3.50 9.25 -4.11
N LEU A 17 4.66 9.35 -4.78
CA LEU A 17 5.17 10.62 -5.31
C LEU A 17 4.99 10.78 -6.83
N SER A 18 4.62 9.74 -7.57
CA SER A 18 4.66 9.75 -9.04
C SER A 18 3.33 9.55 -9.77
N PHE A 19 2.26 9.17 -9.07
CA PHE A 19 0.92 9.15 -9.67
C PHE A 19 0.15 10.41 -9.28
N GLY A 20 -0.42 11.08 -10.27
CA GLY A 20 -1.21 12.30 -10.13
C GLY A 20 -2.33 12.13 -9.11
N ILE A 21 -1.98 12.40 -7.85
CA ILE A 21 -2.98 12.67 -6.81
C ILE A 21 -3.86 13.77 -7.39
N LEU A 22 -5.17 13.58 -7.44
CA LEU A 22 -6.11 14.61 -7.86
C LEU A 22 -5.79 15.88 -7.06
N ALA A 23 -5.83 17.04 -7.70
CA ALA A 23 -5.44 18.31 -7.07
C ALA A 23 -6.21 18.55 -5.74
N GLU A 24 -7.47 18.13 -5.68
CA GLU A 24 -8.32 18.18 -4.48
C GLU A 24 -7.76 17.33 -3.33
N ASP A 25 -7.26 16.12 -3.60
CA ASP A 25 -6.63 15.26 -2.59
C ASP A 25 -5.34 15.88 -2.03
N GLN A 26 -4.56 16.56 -2.89
CA GLN A 26 -3.34 17.25 -2.44
C GLN A 26 -3.64 18.42 -1.52
N GLU A 27 -4.64 19.23 -1.85
CA GLU A 27 -5.04 20.37 -1.01
C GLU A 27 -5.57 19.91 0.33
N GLU A 28 -6.38 18.84 0.36
CA GLU A 28 -6.91 18.30 1.61
C GLU A 28 -5.81 17.70 2.49
N ILE A 29 -4.87 16.94 1.92
CA ILE A 29 -3.68 16.44 2.65
C ILE A 29 -2.91 17.60 3.25
N MET A 30 -2.64 18.64 2.47
CA MET A 30 -1.89 19.80 2.93
C MET A 30 -2.65 20.54 4.05
N ARG A 31 -3.97 20.67 3.94
CA ARG A 31 -4.83 21.30 4.94
C ARG A 31 -4.79 20.54 6.27
N VAL A 32 -5.01 19.21 6.24
CA VAL A 32 -4.99 18.35 7.44
C VAL A 32 -3.61 18.36 8.08
N THR A 33 -2.55 18.26 7.28
CA THR A 33 -1.17 18.31 7.75
C THR A 33 -0.83 19.63 8.43
N ARG A 34 -1.26 20.75 7.84
CA ARG A 34 -1.04 22.08 8.40
C ARG A 34 -1.74 22.23 9.74
N GLN A 35 -2.96 21.74 9.84
CA GLN A 35 -3.71 21.76 11.09
C GLN A 35 -2.99 20.95 12.18
N GLU A 36 -2.55 19.73 11.88
CA GLU A 36 -1.79 18.88 12.80
C GLU A 36 -0.52 19.60 13.33
N LEU A 37 0.26 20.16 12.42
CA LEU A 37 1.50 20.85 12.81
C LEU A 37 1.22 22.08 13.68
N LYS A 38 0.14 22.81 13.42
CA LYS A 38 -0.31 23.94 14.27
C LYS A 38 -0.77 23.49 15.66
N GLU A 39 -1.51 22.38 15.75
CA GLU A 39 -1.91 21.79 17.03
C GLU A 39 -0.71 21.37 17.87
N LEU A 40 0.37 20.93 17.22
CA LEU A 40 1.67 20.65 17.84
C LEU A 40 2.51 21.91 18.11
N LYS A 41 1.96 23.11 17.83
CA LYS A 41 2.61 24.42 18.01
C LYS A 41 3.94 24.56 17.27
N ILE A 42 4.03 23.98 16.07
CA ILE A 42 5.18 24.16 15.20
C ILE A 42 5.14 25.56 14.59
N ASN A 43 6.32 26.18 14.49
CA ASN A 43 6.50 27.52 13.92
C ASN A 43 5.96 27.60 12.48
N ASP A 44 5.16 28.61 12.14
CA ASP A 44 4.52 28.77 10.84
C ASP A 44 5.53 28.77 9.67
N LYS A 45 6.68 29.45 9.82
CA LYS A 45 7.72 29.45 8.78
C LYS A 45 8.33 28.06 8.59
N SER A 46 8.46 27.29 9.66
CA SER A 46 8.90 25.89 9.61
C SER A 46 7.88 25.02 8.87
N ILE A 47 6.59 25.26 9.10
CA ILE A 47 5.49 24.59 8.38
C ILE A 47 5.59 24.89 6.89
N GLU A 48 5.72 26.15 6.48
CA GLU A 48 5.84 26.54 5.07
C GLU A 48 7.05 25.89 4.39
N LYS A 49 8.20 25.86 5.06
CA LYS A 49 9.38 25.18 4.53
C LYS A 49 9.19 23.67 4.39
N THR A 50 8.44 23.07 5.28
CA THR A 50 8.07 21.63 5.14
C THR A 50 7.24 21.40 3.88
N PHE A 51 6.24 22.25 3.61
CA PHE A 51 5.42 22.15 2.39
C PHE A 51 6.20 22.46 1.12
N GLU A 52 7.14 23.41 1.17
CA GLU A 52 8.08 23.64 0.06
C GLU A 52 8.86 22.37 -0.27
N GLY A 53 9.41 21.69 0.74
CA GLY A 53 10.11 20.42 0.57
C GLY A 53 9.22 19.31 0.00
N ILE A 54 7.98 19.18 0.49
CA ILE A 54 7.01 18.20 -0.03
C ILE A 54 6.71 18.48 -1.51
N LYS A 55 6.46 19.72 -1.88
CA LYS A 55 6.24 20.13 -3.27
C LYS A 55 7.45 19.82 -4.15
N MET A 56 8.66 20.09 -3.66
CA MET A 56 9.90 19.79 -4.36
C MET A 56 10.09 18.30 -4.61
N GLN A 57 9.62 17.42 -3.72
CA GLN A 57 9.67 15.96 -3.96
C GLN A 57 8.92 15.55 -5.24
N GLY A 58 7.83 16.21 -5.56
CA GLY A 58 7.06 15.95 -6.79
C GLY A 58 7.67 16.54 -8.06
N ILE A 59 8.52 17.57 -7.93
CA ILE A 59 9.13 18.29 -9.06
C ILE A 59 10.58 17.82 -9.29
N ASP A 60 11.39 17.88 -8.28
CA ASP A 60 12.81 17.51 -8.28
C ASP A 60 13.20 16.99 -6.89
N PHE A 61 13.15 15.68 -6.73
CA PHE A 61 13.42 15.04 -5.44
C PHE A 61 14.79 15.40 -4.88
N SER A 62 15.81 15.62 -5.75
CA SER A 62 17.17 15.95 -5.32
C SER A 62 17.25 17.27 -4.55
N LYS A 63 16.35 18.20 -4.82
CA LYS A 63 16.29 19.53 -4.19
C LYS A 63 15.42 19.59 -2.95
N SER A 64 14.65 18.53 -2.65
CA SER A 64 13.67 18.55 -1.56
C SER A 64 14.28 18.59 -0.16
N LYS A 65 15.54 18.16 0.01
CA LYS A 65 16.18 18.08 1.33
C LYS A 65 16.39 19.43 1.98
N LYS A 66 16.86 20.41 1.21
CA LYS A 66 17.21 21.75 1.72
C LYS A 66 16.03 22.44 2.43
N PRO A 67 14.82 22.54 1.86
CA PRO A 67 13.68 23.09 2.58
C PRO A 67 13.34 22.35 3.88
N PHE A 68 13.49 21.02 3.94
CA PHE A 68 13.26 20.27 5.17
C PHE A 68 14.32 20.60 6.24
N GLU A 69 15.59 20.75 5.85
CA GLU A 69 16.66 21.17 6.76
C GLU A 69 16.42 22.59 7.30
N GLU A 70 16.00 23.52 6.44
CA GLU A 70 15.59 24.88 6.85
C GLU A 70 14.38 24.83 7.80
N ALA A 71 13.40 23.94 7.56
CA ALA A 71 12.26 23.76 8.46
C ALA A 71 12.72 23.33 9.86
N VAL A 72 13.65 22.38 9.95
CA VAL A 72 14.20 21.90 11.23
C VAL A 72 15.04 22.98 11.94
N GLN A 73 15.75 23.82 11.19
CA GLN A 73 16.48 24.96 11.74
C GLN A 73 15.52 26.00 12.34
N LEU A 74 14.38 26.24 11.69
CA LEU A 74 13.35 27.19 12.17
C LEU A 74 12.58 26.63 13.37
N ASP A 75 12.39 25.32 13.43
CA ASP A 75 11.76 24.63 14.56
C ASP A 75 12.23 23.18 14.67
N SER A 76 13.08 22.93 15.64
CA SER A 76 13.63 21.59 15.90
C SER A 76 12.58 20.55 16.36
N LYS A 77 11.37 20.97 16.71
CA LYS A 77 10.25 20.10 17.07
C LYS A 77 9.43 19.64 15.86
N ASN A 78 9.74 20.14 14.67
CA ASN A 78 9.03 19.75 13.45
C ASN A 78 9.35 18.31 13.06
N TYR A 79 8.57 17.38 13.63
CA TYR A 79 8.72 15.94 13.41
C TYR A 79 8.56 15.57 11.93
N LEU A 80 7.68 16.28 11.21
CA LEU A 80 7.37 15.97 9.81
C LEU A 80 8.56 16.29 8.90
N ALA A 81 9.22 17.42 9.12
CA ALA A 81 10.46 17.74 8.41
C ALA A 81 11.56 16.69 8.71
N MET A 82 11.71 16.27 9.98
CA MET A 82 12.63 15.19 10.35
C MET A 82 12.30 13.88 9.62
N PHE A 83 11.03 13.51 9.57
CA PHE A 83 10.55 12.32 8.85
C PHE A 83 10.94 12.38 7.36
N TYR A 84 10.72 13.52 6.70
CA TYR A 84 11.04 13.66 5.28
C TYR A 84 12.55 13.70 5.01
N ILE A 85 13.37 14.25 5.91
CA ILE A 85 14.85 14.12 5.81
C ILE A 85 15.23 12.63 5.86
N GLY A 86 14.67 11.86 6.79
CA GLY A 86 14.90 10.41 6.85
C GLY A 86 14.49 9.70 5.56
N THR A 87 13.37 10.09 4.98
CA THR A 87 12.92 9.55 3.69
C THR A 87 13.91 9.89 2.57
N TYR A 88 14.41 11.11 2.53
CA TYR A 88 15.43 11.53 1.58
C TYR A 88 16.74 10.74 1.73
N GLU A 89 17.23 10.59 2.96
CA GLU A 89 18.46 9.84 3.23
C GLU A 89 18.36 8.39 2.75
N ARG A 90 17.23 7.74 3.00
CA ARG A 90 17.00 6.36 2.53
C ARG A 90 16.84 6.27 1.02
N ALA A 91 16.02 7.14 0.44
CA ALA A 91 15.61 7.03 -0.95
C ALA A 91 16.68 7.54 -1.92
N PHE A 92 17.27 8.69 -1.65
CA PHE A 92 18.22 9.38 -2.53
C PHE A 92 19.67 9.05 -2.17
N ASN A 93 20.08 9.29 -0.93
CA ASN A 93 21.46 9.08 -0.49
C ASN A 93 21.79 7.59 -0.27
N LYS A 94 20.78 6.71 -0.21
CA LYS A 94 20.92 5.28 0.14
C LYS A 94 21.50 5.05 1.54
N ASP A 95 21.47 6.07 2.40
CA ASP A 95 21.94 6.00 3.79
C ASP A 95 20.79 5.59 4.72
N THR A 96 20.56 4.27 4.77
CA THR A 96 19.48 3.70 5.60
C THR A 96 19.76 3.87 7.10
N LYS A 97 21.03 3.89 7.53
CA LYS A 97 21.36 4.10 8.96
C LYS A 97 20.96 5.50 9.42
N LYS A 98 21.32 6.50 8.63
CA LYS A 98 20.94 7.88 8.90
C LYS A 98 19.42 8.09 8.82
N ALA A 99 18.75 7.43 7.90
CA ALA A 99 17.29 7.45 7.83
C ALA A 99 16.63 6.93 9.13
N ILE A 100 17.14 5.82 9.69
CA ILE A 100 16.68 5.28 10.97
C ILE A 100 16.78 6.31 12.09
N GLU A 101 17.91 7.04 12.20
CA GLU A 101 18.08 8.08 13.19
C GLU A 101 17.02 9.19 13.07
N TYR A 102 16.73 9.63 11.84
CA TYR A 102 15.70 10.64 11.60
C TYR A 102 14.29 10.14 11.88
N TYR A 103 13.96 8.88 11.52
CA TYR A 103 12.66 8.32 11.87
C TYR A 103 12.47 8.18 13.37
N GLN A 104 13.51 7.78 14.12
CA GLN A 104 13.48 7.73 15.57
C GLN A 104 13.27 9.12 16.20
N LYS A 105 13.97 10.14 15.69
CA LYS A 105 13.74 11.52 16.11
C LYS A 105 12.30 11.97 15.85
N ALA A 106 11.75 11.67 14.68
CA ALA A 106 10.37 12.00 14.34
C ALA A 106 9.36 11.29 15.27
N ILE A 107 9.60 10.02 15.61
CA ILE A 107 8.79 9.24 16.56
C ILE A 107 8.82 9.88 17.95
N ASN A 108 10.01 10.26 18.43
CA ASN A 108 10.15 10.89 19.75
C ASN A 108 9.41 12.24 19.84
N LEU A 109 9.36 12.98 18.72
CA LEU A 109 8.68 14.28 18.66
C LEU A 109 7.15 14.12 18.51
N ASN A 110 6.69 13.16 17.75
CA ASN A 110 5.27 12.84 17.59
C ASN A 110 5.02 11.34 17.57
N PRO A 111 4.90 10.69 18.74
CA PRO A 111 4.68 9.25 18.82
C PRO A 111 3.29 8.80 18.36
N LYS A 112 2.38 9.75 18.07
CA LYS A 112 1.01 9.44 17.63
C LYS A 112 0.89 9.27 16.11
N ASN A 113 1.95 9.57 15.33
CA ASN A 113 1.91 9.41 13.88
C ASN A 113 2.52 8.07 13.46
N PRO A 114 1.76 7.15 12.80
CA PRO A 114 2.25 5.83 12.42
C PRO A 114 3.29 5.84 11.29
N ARG A 115 3.35 6.89 10.46
CA ARG A 115 4.23 6.93 9.27
C ARG A 115 5.72 6.78 9.57
N PRO A 116 6.29 7.48 10.58
CA PRO A 116 7.69 7.27 10.92
C PRO A 116 7.99 5.84 11.39
N TYR A 117 7.07 5.20 12.14
CA TYR A 117 7.23 3.79 12.53
C TYR A 117 7.21 2.86 11.32
N ASN A 118 6.30 3.12 10.37
CA ASN A 118 6.18 2.36 9.13
C ASN A 118 7.49 2.38 8.35
N ASN A 119 8.06 3.57 8.12
CA ASN A 119 9.32 3.72 7.42
C ASN A 119 10.53 3.20 8.22
N LEU A 120 10.47 3.24 9.55
CA LEU A 120 11.48 2.65 10.42
C LEU A 120 11.51 1.13 10.29
N ALA A 121 10.34 0.47 10.30
CA ALA A 121 10.24 -0.97 10.09
C ALA A 121 10.82 -1.39 8.73
N ILE A 122 10.48 -0.65 7.66
CA ILE A 122 11.03 -0.86 6.32
C ILE A 122 12.56 -0.68 6.33
N ALA A 123 13.06 0.37 6.97
CA ALA A 123 14.48 0.66 7.03
C ALA A 123 15.27 -0.45 7.75
N TYR A 124 14.75 -0.99 8.86
CA TYR A 124 15.35 -2.16 9.51
C TYR A 124 15.36 -3.39 8.61
N GLY A 125 14.28 -3.64 7.86
CA GLY A 125 14.23 -4.71 6.87
C GLY A 125 15.30 -4.57 5.78
N TYR A 126 15.58 -3.34 5.31
CA TYR A 126 16.67 -3.06 4.36
C TYR A 126 18.06 -3.37 4.91
N LEU A 127 18.30 -3.12 6.18
CA LEU A 127 19.55 -3.47 6.84
C LEU A 127 19.67 -4.96 7.19
N GLY A 128 18.62 -5.75 6.95
CA GLY A 128 18.56 -7.16 7.34
C GLY A 128 18.31 -7.38 8.84
N ASP A 129 18.04 -6.32 9.62
CA ASP A 129 17.64 -6.42 11.02
C ASP A 129 16.14 -6.81 11.10
N THR A 130 15.90 -8.08 10.77
CA THR A 130 14.54 -8.63 10.71
C THR A 130 13.85 -8.59 12.07
N LYS A 131 14.61 -8.75 13.17
CA LYS A 131 14.06 -8.70 14.51
C LYS A 131 13.48 -7.34 14.83
N LYS A 132 14.25 -6.25 14.63
CA LYS A 132 13.75 -4.88 14.88
C LYS A 132 12.64 -4.50 13.91
N SER A 133 12.69 -4.94 12.66
CA SER A 133 11.61 -4.77 11.70
C SER A 133 10.31 -5.38 12.22
N ASP A 134 10.35 -6.65 12.64
CA ASP A 134 9.18 -7.37 13.15
C ASP A 134 8.62 -6.75 14.44
N GLU A 135 9.50 -6.36 15.37
CA GLU A 135 9.12 -5.66 16.61
C GLU A 135 8.42 -4.34 16.30
N THR A 136 8.96 -3.56 15.35
CA THR A 136 8.39 -2.27 14.94
C THR A 136 7.02 -2.46 14.27
N ILE A 137 6.84 -3.48 13.40
CA ILE A 137 5.54 -3.76 12.77
C ILE A 137 4.49 -4.15 13.84
N LYS A 138 4.86 -5.00 14.79
CA LYS A 138 3.96 -5.37 15.90
C LYS A 138 3.59 -4.16 16.76
N GLN A 139 4.55 -3.26 16.98
CA GLN A 139 4.31 -2.00 17.69
C GLN A 139 3.30 -1.13 16.92
N ILE A 140 3.40 -1.04 15.58
CA ILE A 140 2.42 -0.32 14.75
C ILE A 140 1.01 -0.91 14.96
N ILE A 141 0.86 -2.23 14.86
CA ILE A 141 -0.45 -2.89 15.03
C ILE A 141 -1.03 -2.63 16.43
N SER A 142 -0.18 -2.62 17.46
CA SER A 142 -0.60 -2.38 18.85
C SER A 142 -1.00 -0.92 19.12
N LEU A 143 -0.18 0.04 18.65
CA LEU A 143 -0.39 1.46 18.92
C LEU A 143 -1.45 2.08 17.99
N PHE A 144 -1.57 1.56 16.77
CA PHE A 144 -2.42 2.09 15.71
C PHE A 144 -3.29 0.99 15.09
N PRO A 145 -4.23 0.40 15.85
CA PRO A 145 -5.01 -0.76 15.41
C PRO A 145 -5.93 -0.48 14.21
N GLU A 146 -6.20 0.79 13.88
CA GLU A 146 -6.95 1.18 12.69
C GLU A 146 -6.06 1.49 11.47
N TYR A 147 -4.73 1.52 11.63
CA TYR A 147 -3.79 1.80 10.56
C TYR A 147 -3.54 0.55 9.70
N PRO A 148 -4.00 0.52 8.43
CA PRO A 148 -4.01 -0.69 7.62
C PRO A 148 -2.62 -1.21 7.26
N GLU A 149 -1.64 -0.31 7.07
CA GLU A 149 -0.31 -0.68 6.60
C GLU A 149 0.46 -1.57 7.58
N GLY A 150 0.18 -1.47 8.89
CA GLY A 150 0.76 -2.38 9.88
C GLY A 150 0.37 -3.85 9.62
N TYR A 151 -0.90 -4.08 9.33
CA TYR A 151 -1.42 -5.42 8.99
C TYR A 151 -0.89 -5.88 7.63
N TYR A 152 -0.84 -5.00 6.65
CA TYR A 152 -0.32 -5.28 5.32
C TYR A 152 1.15 -5.70 5.36
N GLN A 153 2.01 -4.94 6.06
CA GLN A 153 3.42 -5.28 6.22
C GLN A 153 3.65 -6.58 6.97
N TRP A 154 2.88 -6.83 8.04
CA TRP A 154 2.98 -8.09 8.75
C TRP A 154 2.59 -9.28 7.88
N ALA A 155 1.55 -9.12 7.05
CA ALA A 155 1.15 -10.15 6.09
C ALA A 155 2.23 -10.43 5.05
N LEU A 156 2.93 -9.40 4.53
CA LEU A 156 4.07 -9.59 3.63
C LEU A 156 5.22 -10.35 4.30
N LYS A 157 5.47 -10.05 5.57
CA LYS A 157 6.48 -10.77 6.36
C LYS A 157 6.14 -12.25 6.54
N LEU A 158 4.88 -12.56 6.80
CA LEU A 158 4.38 -13.92 6.90
C LEU A 158 4.47 -14.64 5.55
N LEU A 159 4.21 -13.94 4.44
CA LEU A 159 4.35 -14.46 3.09
C LEU A 159 5.81 -14.83 2.77
N ASP A 160 6.77 -13.98 3.12
CA ASP A 160 8.21 -14.26 2.95
C ASP A 160 8.62 -15.54 3.72
N ASN A 161 8.01 -15.78 4.86
CA ASN A 161 8.20 -16.98 5.67
C ASN A 161 7.33 -18.18 5.23
N LYS A 162 6.64 -18.08 4.08
CA LYS A 162 5.72 -19.09 3.52
C LYS A 162 4.55 -19.46 4.45
N LYS A 163 4.21 -18.60 5.39
CA LYS A 163 3.07 -18.74 6.28
C LYS A 163 1.79 -18.23 5.61
N TYR A 164 1.39 -18.90 4.54
CA TYR A 164 0.34 -18.44 3.63
C TYR A 164 -1.01 -18.22 4.29
N SER A 165 -1.43 -19.11 5.20
CA SER A 165 -2.71 -18.97 5.91
C SER A 165 -2.72 -17.72 6.81
N GLU A 166 -1.68 -17.54 7.62
CA GLU A 166 -1.55 -16.38 8.49
C GLU A 166 -1.45 -15.08 7.67
N SER A 167 -0.67 -15.09 6.58
CA SER A 167 -0.58 -13.96 5.64
C SER A 167 -1.94 -13.57 5.08
N THR A 168 -2.77 -14.55 4.67
CA THR A 168 -4.12 -14.33 4.18
C THR A 168 -5.00 -13.63 5.22
N GLU A 169 -4.96 -14.07 6.48
CA GLU A 169 -5.74 -13.46 7.56
C GLU A 169 -5.35 -11.99 7.80
N TYR A 170 -4.05 -11.70 7.83
CA TYR A 170 -3.59 -10.32 8.01
C TYR A 170 -3.87 -9.44 6.79
N MET A 171 -3.81 -9.98 5.55
CA MET A 171 -4.24 -9.24 4.35
C MET A 171 -5.73 -8.91 4.37
N LYS A 172 -6.60 -9.84 4.82
CA LYS A 172 -8.03 -9.57 5.00
C LYS A 172 -8.27 -8.45 6.01
N ARG A 173 -7.56 -8.46 7.13
CA ARG A 173 -7.61 -7.37 8.12
C ARG A 173 -7.15 -6.03 7.52
N ALA A 174 -6.08 -6.03 6.74
CA ALA A 174 -5.63 -4.82 6.05
C ALA A 174 -6.72 -4.27 5.11
N ILE A 175 -7.35 -5.12 4.29
CA ILE A 175 -8.46 -4.73 3.40
C ILE A 175 -9.63 -4.17 4.22
N GLU A 176 -10.01 -4.80 5.33
CA GLU A 176 -11.07 -4.30 6.23
C GLU A 176 -10.75 -2.88 6.72
N LYS A 177 -9.50 -2.64 7.18
CA LYS A 177 -9.08 -1.33 7.66
C LYS A 177 -9.04 -0.30 6.52
N TYR A 178 -8.49 -0.65 5.35
CA TYR A 178 -8.53 0.22 4.17
C TYR A 178 -9.97 0.61 3.81
N ASN A 179 -10.92 -0.33 3.83
CA ASN A 179 -12.32 -0.06 3.51
C ASN A 179 -13.01 0.90 4.51
N LYS A 180 -12.57 0.95 5.75
CA LYS A 180 -13.08 1.89 6.77
C LYS A 180 -12.61 3.33 6.55
N ILE A 181 -11.54 3.55 5.80
CA ILE A 181 -11.05 4.89 5.47
C ILE A 181 -12.02 5.53 4.47
N LYS A 182 -12.79 6.53 4.91
CA LYS A 182 -13.81 7.22 4.10
C LYS A 182 -13.34 8.53 3.49
N LYS A 183 -12.33 9.17 4.10
CA LYS A 183 -11.72 10.43 3.68
C LYS A 183 -10.22 10.30 3.75
N ILE A 184 -9.51 11.25 3.14
CA ILE A 184 -8.10 11.48 3.43
C ILE A 184 -8.03 11.74 4.92
N ASP A 185 -7.45 10.81 5.63
CA ASP A 185 -7.29 10.89 7.05
C ASP A 185 -5.90 11.41 7.43
N TYR A 186 -5.71 11.53 8.72
CA TYR A 186 -4.44 11.88 9.37
C TYR A 186 -3.22 11.09 8.87
N TRP A 187 -3.42 9.91 8.26
CA TRP A 187 -2.34 9.03 7.78
C TRP A 187 -2.00 9.22 6.30
N TYR A 188 -2.66 10.17 5.63
CA TYR A 188 -2.36 10.57 4.23
C TYR A 188 -2.56 9.44 3.21
N ILE A 189 -3.53 8.58 3.42
CA ILE A 189 -3.89 7.53 2.46
C ILE A 189 -4.94 8.10 1.51
N THR A 190 -4.55 8.36 0.26
CA THR A 190 -5.49 8.81 -0.77
C THR A 190 -6.41 7.69 -1.22
N GLN A 191 -7.54 8.04 -1.88
CA GLN A 191 -8.47 7.03 -2.39
C GLN A 191 -7.79 6.12 -3.44
N ASP A 192 -6.92 6.65 -4.30
CA ASP A 192 -6.21 5.86 -5.29
C ASP A 192 -5.16 4.94 -4.65
N MET A 193 -4.44 5.41 -3.65
CA MET A 193 -3.55 4.56 -2.85
C MET A 193 -4.32 3.42 -2.18
N LYS A 194 -5.46 3.73 -1.55
CA LYS A 194 -6.34 2.75 -0.92
C LYS A 194 -6.78 1.67 -1.92
N LYS A 195 -7.23 2.06 -3.11
CA LYS A 195 -7.63 1.13 -4.17
C LYS A 195 -6.47 0.22 -4.59
N SER A 196 -5.30 0.81 -4.84
CA SER A 196 -4.10 0.06 -5.21
C SER A 196 -3.71 -0.96 -4.14
N PHE A 197 -3.67 -0.57 -2.86
CA PHE A 197 -3.35 -1.49 -1.76
C PHE A 197 -4.38 -2.62 -1.61
N ILE A 198 -5.67 -2.34 -1.81
CA ILE A 198 -6.73 -3.35 -1.76
C ILE A 198 -6.53 -4.37 -2.89
N VAL A 199 -6.29 -3.92 -4.13
CA VAL A 199 -6.04 -4.81 -5.27
C VAL A 199 -4.80 -5.68 -5.04
N ASP A 200 -3.71 -5.10 -4.55
CA ASP A 200 -2.50 -5.86 -4.23
C ASP A 200 -2.73 -6.90 -3.13
N ALA A 201 -3.45 -6.53 -2.07
CA ALA A 201 -3.80 -7.45 -1.00
C ALA A 201 -4.68 -8.60 -1.50
N GLN A 202 -5.67 -8.32 -2.37
CA GLN A 202 -6.52 -9.34 -3.01
C GLN A 202 -5.69 -10.29 -3.88
N LYS A 203 -4.78 -9.76 -4.69
CA LYS A 203 -3.85 -10.57 -5.49
C LYS A 203 -3.01 -11.50 -4.62
N ILE A 204 -2.48 -11.01 -3.50
CA ILE A 204 -1.70 -11.80 -2.55
C ILE A 204 -2.56 -12.92 -1.93
N ILE A 205 -3.80 -12.64 -1.53
CA ILE A 205 -4.71 -13.63 -0.96
C ILE A 205 -4.97 -14.77 -1.95
N ILE A 206 -5.27 -14.44 -3.21
CA ILE A 206 -5.50 -15.45 -4.28
C ILE A 206 -4.26 -16.32 -4.47
N ASN A 207 -3.08 -15.69 -4.58
CA ASN A 207 -1.82 -16.43 -4.70
C ASN A 207 -1.53 -17.31 -3.47
N ASN A 208 -1.85 -16.84 -2.26
CA ASN A 208 -1.70 -17.63 -1.05
C ASN A 208 -2.59 -18.88 -1.05
N TYR A 209 -3.85 -18.77 -1.52
CA TYR A 209 -4.72 -19.93 -1.68
C TYR A 209 -4.17 -20.91 -2.73
N VAL A 210 -3.70 -20.40 -3.87
CA VAL A 210 -3.06 -21.24 -4.91
C VAL A 210 -1.83 -21.96 -4.35
N LYS A 211 -0.99 -21.29 -3.56
CA LYS A 211 0.20 -21.90 -2.94
C LYS A 211 -0.12 -22.96 -1.88
N GLN A 212 -1.32 -22.94 -1.34
CA GLN A 212 -1.85 -23.93 -0.39
C GLN A 212 -2.65 -25.03 -1.07
N GLU A 213 -2.69 -25.07 -2.41
CA GLU A 213 -3.50 -26.00 -3.21
C GLU A 213 -5.02 -25.86 -2.98
N LYS A 214 -5.45 -24.70 -2.47
CA LYS A 214 -6.84 -24.33 -2.20
C LYS A 214 -7.45 -23.59 -3.38
N LEU A 215 -7.50 -24.26 -4.54
CA LEU A 215 -7.91 -23.60 -5.78
C LEU A 215 -9.38 -23.16 -5.76
N ALA A 216 -10.26 -23.93 -5.12
CA ALA A 216 -11.69 -23.59 -5.02
C ALA A 216 -11.90 -22.29 -4.23
N GLU A 217 -11.18 -22.14 -3.12
CA GLU A 217 -11.18 -20.92 -2.30
C GLU A 217 -10.56 -19.74 -3.05
N ALA A 218 -9.51 -19.97 -3.84
CA ALA A 218 -8.91 -18.94 -4.69
C ALA A 218 -9.91 -18.40 -5.72
N ILE A 219 -10.65 -19.28 -6.38
CA ILE A 219 -11.66 -18.93 -7.40
C ILE A 219 -12.84 -18.19 -6.75
N GLU A 220 -13.32 -18.65 -5.60
CA GLU A 220 -14.44 -17.99 -4.89
C GLU A 220 -14.04 -16.60 -4.43
N PHE A 221 -12.87 -16.46 -3.81
CA PHE A 221 -12.36 -15.14 -3.39
C PHE A 221 -12.13 -14.21 -4.60
N PHE A 222 -11.62 -14.72 -5.71
CA PHE A 222 -11.45 -13.96 -6.95
C PHE A 222 -12.81 -13.47 -7.48
N LYS A 223 -13.83 -14.34 -7.51
CA LYS A 223 -15.18 -13.98 -7.93
C LYS A 223 -15.76 -12.84 -7.10
N ASP A 224 -15.66 -12.91 -5.78
CA ASP A 224 -16.16 -11.88 -4.86
C ASP A 224 -15.42 -10.54 -5.02
N SER A 225 -14.15 -10.59 -5.41
CA SER A 225 -13.30 -9.43 -5.59
C SER A 225 -13.33 -8.85 -7.02
N TYR A 226 -13.85 -9.61 -7.99
CA TYR A 226 -13.70 -9.37 -9.43
C TYR A 226 -14.14 -7.98 -9.86
N ILE A 227 -15.32 -7.53 -9.46
CA ILE A 227 -15.90 -6.25 -9.89
C ILE A 227 -14.99 -5.09 -9.48
N ASN A 228 -14.57 -5.07 -8.21
CA ASN A 228 -13.72 -4.01 -7.68
C ASN A 228 -12.32 -4.05 -8.35
N MET A 229 -11.73 -5.23 -8.47
CA MET A 229 -10.42 -5.39 -9.12
C MET A 229 -10.46 -4.98 -10.60
N LYS A 230 -11.53 -5.33 -11.35
CA LYS A 230 -11.67 -4.98 -12.77
C LYS A 230 -11.77 -3.47 -12.98
N GLN A 231 -12.46 -2.75 -12.08
CA GLN A 231 -12.58 -1.30 -12.12
C GLN A 231 -11.25 -0.59 -11.79
N ASP A 232 -10.51 -1.13 -10.83
CA ASP A 232 -9.30 -0.50 -10.32
C ASP A 232 -8.03 -0.93 -11.09
N ASN A 233 -7.97 -2.17 -11.59
CA ASN A 233 -6.82 -2.68 -12.34
C ASN A 233 -7.17 -3.92 -13.20
N SER A 234 -7.60 -3.71 -14.43
CA SER A 234 -7.99 -4.79 -15.34
C SER A 234 -6.85 -5.75 -15.71
N SER A 235 -5.60 -5.27 -15.79
CA SER A 235 -4.45 -6.11 -16.15
C SER A 235 -4.13 -7.16 -15.07
N VAL A 236 -4.32 -6.80 -13.81
CA VAL A 236 -4.19 -7.76 -12.68
C VAL A 236 -5.27 -8.82 -12.74
N VAL A 237 -6.50 -8.45 -13.11
CA VAL A 237 -7.61 -9.38 -13.27
C VAL A 237 -7.29 -10.41 -14.36
N ASP A 238 -6.80 -9.98 -15.51
CA ASP A 238 -6.45 -10.87 -16.62
C ASP A 238 -5.31 -11.84 -16.24
N GLU A 239 -4.29 -11.34 -15.52
CA GLU A 239 -3.19 -12.17 -14.98
C GLU A 239 -3.72 -13.27 -14.05
N LEU A 240 -4.59 -12.89 -13.11
CA LEU A 240 -5.16 -13.83 -12.14
C LEU A 240 -6.10 -14.85 -12.78
N LEU A 241 -6.92 -14.40 -13.73
CA LEU A 241 -7.82 -15.30 -14.46
C LEU A 241 -7.04 -16.38 -15.22
N ARG A 242 -5.95 -15.98 -15.93
CA ARG A 242 -5.05 -16.94 -16.60
C ARG A 242 -4.41 -17.91 -15.62
N LEU A 243 -3.93 -17.41 -14.47
CA LEU A 243 -3.35 -18.26 -13.43
C LEU A 243 -4.35 -19.31 -12.93
N LEU A 244 -5.59 -18.90 -12.64
CA LEU A 244 -6.62 -19.79 -12.13
C LEU A 244 -7.04 -20.83 -13.17
N TYR A 245 -7.17 -20.46 -14.46
CA TYR A 245 -7.40 -21.40 -15.54
C TYR A 245 -6.27 -22.43 -15.68
N TYR A 246 -5.02 -21.95 -15.65
CA TYR A 246 -3.85 -22.81 -15.72
C TYR A 246 -3.82 -23.81 -14.55
N LYS A 247 -4.06 -23.34 -13.33
CA LYS A 247 -4.10 -24.19 -12.15
C LYS A 247 -5.28 -25.18 -12.18
N ASN A 248 -6.42 -24.77 -12.75
CA ASN A 248 -7.54 -25.67 -12.92
C ASN A 248 -7.26 -26.78 -13.95
N GLN A 249 -6.47 -26.48 -14.99
CA GLN A 249 -6.06 -27.48 -15.99
C GLN A 249 -5.22 -28.61 -15.37
N GLU A 250 -4.40 -28.30 -14.35
CA GLU A 250 -3.64 -29.32 -13.63
C GLU A 250 -4.56 -30.36 -12.94
N LEU A 251 -5.76 -29.99 -12.53
CA LEU A 251 -6.75 -30.91 -11.96
C LEU A 251 -7.30 -31.89 -13.01
N TYR A 252 -7.43 -31.48 -14.26
CA TYR A 252 -7.83 -32.36 -15.34
C TYR A 252 -6.80 -33.47 -15.54
N GLU A 253 -5.53 -33.15 -15.53
CA GLU A 253 -4.43 -34.09 -15.68
C GLU A 253 -4.34 -35.08 -14.51
N THR A 254 -4.74 -34.70 -13.31
CA THR A 254 -4.79 -35.56 -12.11
C THR A 254 -6.07 -36.38 -12.01
N LYS A 255 -6.92 -36.39 -13.05
CA LYS A 255 -8.22 -37.13 -13.14
C LYS A 255 -9.28 -36.68 -12.12
N ASN A 256 -9.17 -35.51 -11.52
CA ASN A 256 -10.21 -34.92 -10.66
C ASN A 256 -11.24 -34.14 -11.52
N SER A 257 -11.93 -34.90 -12.43
CA SER A 257 -12.77 -34.32 -13.47
C SER A 257 -13.99 -33.54 -12.93
N LYS A 258 -14.52 -33.93 -11.77
CA LYS A 258 -15.65 -33.23 -11.16
C LYS A 258 -15.24 -31.84 -10.69
N LEU A 259 -14.18 -31.73 -9.90
CA LEU A 259 -13.70 -30.48 -9.39
C LEU A 259 -13.19 -29.57 -10.52
N TYR A 260 -12.52 -30.13 -11.52
CA TYR A 260 -12.14 -29.42 -12.73
C TYR A 260 -13.33 -28.73 -13.39
N LYS A 261 -14.43 -29.49 -13.64
CA LYS A 261 -15.63 -28.96 -14.28
C LYS A 261 -16.30 -27.86 -13.45
N GLU A 262 -16.48 -28.08 -12.14
CA GLU A 262 -17.07 -27.10 -11.24
C GLU A 262 -16.26 -25.77 -11.22
N ASN A 263 -14.95 -25.85 -11.16
CA ASN A 263 -14.07 -24.69 -11.21
C ASN A 263 -14.11 -24.00 -12.58
N PHE A 264 -14.14 -24.78 -13.67
CA PHE A 264 -14.22 -24.25 -15.03
C PHE A 264 -15.51 -23.45 -15.24
N ASP A 265 -16.65 -23.97 -14.81
CA ASP A 265 -17.95 -23.33 -14.93
C ASP A 265 -17.98 -21.99 -14.13
N LYS A 266 -17.38 -21.98 -12.93
CA LYS A 266 -17.22 -20.75 -12.13
C LYS A 266 -16.35 -19.71 -12.85
N LEU A 267 -15.19 -20.11 -13.38
CA LEU A 267 -14.29 -19.19 -14.10
C LEU A 267 -14.96 -18.60 -15.35
N LYS A 268 -15.71 -19.43 -16.10
CA LYS A 268 -16.51 -18.96 -17.25
C LYS A 268 -17.59 -17.96 -16.85
N SER A 269 -18.25 -18.14 -15.71
CA SER A 269 -19.24 -17.19 -15.22
C SER A 269 -18.63 -15.84 -14.85
N ILE A 270 -17.39 -15.83 -14.31
CA ILE A 270 -16.65 -14.61 -13.99
C ILE A 270 -16.25 -13.86 -15.28
N GLU A 271 -15.75 -14.60 -16.28
CA GLU A 271 -15.39 -14.04 -17.58
C GLU A 271 -16.59 -13.39 -18.28
N PHE A 272 -17.76 -14.05 -18.22
CA PHE A 272 -19.02 -13.51 -18.77
C PHE A 272 -19.47 -12.22 -18.06
N LEU A 273 -19.31 -12.12 -16.74
CA LEU A 273 -19.57 -10.87 -16.00
C LEU A 273 -18.66 -9.72 -16.51
N GLY A 274 -17.41 -10.00 -16.82
CA GLY A 274 -16.49 -9.01 -17.40
C GLY A 274 -16.98 -8.46 -18.74
N LEU A 275 -17.43 -9.34 -19.62
CA LEU A 275 -18.00 -8.97 -20.92
C LEU A 275 -19.28 -8.12 -20.79
N LEU A 276 -20.15 -8.44 -19.83
CA LEU A 276 -21.36 -7.64 -19.55
C LEU A 276 -21.02 -6.24 -19.05
N MET A 277 -20.00 -6.10 -18.20
CA MET A 277 -19.56 -4.81 -17.70
C MET A 277 -19.03 -3.93 -18.85
N GLU A 278 -18.14 -4.48 -19.69
CA GLU A 278 -17.59 -3.76 -20.86
C GLU A 278 -18.67 -3.32 -21.84
N THR A 279 -19.69 -4.15 -22.07
CA THR A 279 -20.83 -3.83 -22.94
C THR A 279 -21.66 -2.68 -22.37
N ASN A 280 -21.93 -2.69 -21.06
CA ASN A 280 -22.68 -1.62 -20.38
C ASN A 280 -21.93 -0.29 -20.39
N ASP A 281 -20.61 -0.29 -20.20
CA ASP A 281 -19.81 0.93 -20.23
C ASP A 281 -19.74 1.53 -21.64
N ASN A 282 -19.65 0.68 -22.67
CA ASN A 282 -19.73 1.11 -24.07
C ASN A 282 -21.09 1.72 -24.44
N LEU A 283 -22.19 1.21 -23.88
CA LEU A 283 -23.53 1.79 -24.07
C LEU A 283 -23.70 3.14 -23.36
N LYS A 284 -23.17 3.29 -22.13
CA LYS A 284 -23.17 4.56 -21.38
C LYS A 284 -22.31 5.63 -22.07
N GLY A 285 -21.17 5.24 -22.64
CA GLY A 285 -20.29 6.14 -23.39
C GLY A 285 -20.95 6.69 -24.65
N LYS A 286 -21.76 5.89 -25.38
CA LYS A 286 -22.51 6.33 -26.57
C LYS A 286 -23.66 7.28 -26.25
N ASN A 287 -24.23 7.22 -25.03
CA ASN A 287 -25.34 8.09 -24.61
C ASN A 287 -24.86 9.45 -24.05
N LYS A 288 -23.58 9.62 -23.74
CA LYS A 288 -22.99 10.91 -23.31
C LYS A 288 -22.49 11.76 -24.49
N GLY A 289 -22.52 11.22 -25.71
CA GLY A 289 -22.10 11.89 -26.96
C GLY A 289 -23.29 12.34 -27.85
N LYS A 290 -24.48 12.35 -27.31
CA LYS A 290 -25.68 12.99 -27.90
C LYS A 290 -26.17 14.04 -26.89
#